data_f4b8ffb84abcfd5da4d70709f5d541f9
#
_entry.id   f4b8ffb84abcfd5da4d70709f5d541f9
#
_cell.length_a   1.000
_cell.length_b   1.000
_cell.length_c   1.000
_cell.angle_alpha   90.00
_cell.angle_beta   90.00
_cell.angle_gamma   90.00
#
_symmetry.space_group_name_H-M   'P 1'
#
loop_
_entity.id
_entity.type
_entity.pdbx_description
1 polymer ?
#
loop_
_entity_poly.entity_id
_entity_poly.type
_entity_poly.pdbx_seq_one_letter_code
_entity_poly.pdbx_strand_id
1 'polypeptide(L)'
;MDARITEQILINNYGLENLDNIKFNLSEVLELIWNKAMNRVLSGNIFEVIVPNDQKRYFQYVCKDLSLLNGDVIRVFSRSYAMTASPTVEEIICDEVDCYMHTAVGAGVKFGLWTYYGRNKNVGSKEVYFRDANDYGHYPGERIVSHNWTVWKINGERKYVGTLPEEYYSAYIGLLFSPFSAAYRISYGRYKMLYYPLYR
;
A
#
# COMPACT_ATOMS: atom_id res chain seq x y z
N MET A 1 22.81 7.02 -25.55
CA MET A 1 22.57 5.57 -25.35
C MET A 1 22.62 4.96 -26.73
N ASP A 2 23.46 3.92 -26.96
CA ASP A 2 23.66 3.32 -28.30
C ASP A 2 22.35 2.64 -28.76
N ALA A 3 21.90 2.95 -29.98
CA ALA A 3 20.67 2.41 -30.57
C ALA A 3 20.62 0.88 -30.55
N ARG A 4 21.77 0.23 -30.71
CA ARG A 4 21.92 -1.24 -30.71
C ARG A 4 21.65 -1.85 -29.33
N ILE A 5 22.03 -1.15 -28.25
CA ILE A 5 21.77 -1.62 -26.88
C ILE A 5 20.26 -1.51 -26.55
N THR A 6 19.63 -0.47 -27.06
CA THR A 6 18.18 -0.28 -26.89
C THR A 6 17.37 -1.34 -27.64
N GLU A 7 17.77 -1.68 -28.86
CA GLU A 7 17.17 -2.73 -29.69
C GLU A 7 17.28 -4.12 -29.02
N GLN A 8 18.45 -4.49 -28.52
CA GLN A 8 18.66 -5.77 -27.84
C GLN A 8 17.86 -5.90 -26.54
N ILE A 9 17.67 -4.80 -25.81
CA ILE A 9 16.83 -4.75 -24.61
C ILE A 9 15.36 -4.96 -24.99
N LEU A 10 14.89 -4.40 -26.08
CA LEU A 10 13.52 -4.54 -26.58
C LEU A 10 13.22 -5.97 -27.03
N ILE A 11 14.14 -6.61 -27.77
CA ILE A 11 14.01 -8.00 -28.22
C ILE A 11 13.98 -8.95 -27.01
N ASN A 12 14.94 -8.83 -26.08
CA ASN A 12 15.12 -9.77 -24.98
C ASN A 12 14.01 -9.66 -23.89
N ASN A 13 13.45 -8.47 -23.68
CA ASN A 13 12.48 -8.26 -22.60
C ASN A 13 11.03 -8.22 -23.07
N TYR A 14 10.76 -8.04 -24.36
CA TYR A 14 9.40 -7.81 -24.87
C TYR A 14 9.00 -8.68 -26.06
N GLY A 15 9.91 -9.57 -26.55
CA GLY A 15 9.60 -10.51 -27.63
C GLY A 15 9.24 -9.82 -28.98
N LEU A 16 9.78 -8.63 -29.23
CA LEU A 16 9.52 -7.87 -30.44
C LEU A 16 10.49 -8.33 -31.57
N GLU A 17 10.14 -9.43 -32.21
CA GLU A 17 10.80 -9.90 -33.44
C GLU A 17 10.19 -9.16 -34.64
N ASN A 18 10.96 -8.36 -35.35
CA ASN A 18 10.66 -7.55 -36.54
C ASN A 18 10.38 -6.05 -36.27
N LEU A 19 11.47 -5.33 -36.04
CA LEU A 19 11.41 -3.85 -35.91
C LEU A 19 11.44 -3.11 -37.26
N ASP A 20 11.64 -3.79 -38.39
CA ASP A 20 11.88 -3.16 -39.68
C ASP A 20 10.64 -2.44 -40.31
N ASN A 21 9.45 -2.68 -39.78
CA ASN A 21 8.22 -2.12 -40.32
C ASN A 21 7.44 -1.19 -39.38
N ILE A 22 7.95 -0.91 -38.19
CA ILE A 22 7.23 -0.08 -37.23
C ILE A 22 8.05 1.17 -36.92
N LYS A 23 7.65 2.33 -37.41
CA LYS A 23 8.16 3.63 -36.96
C LYS A 23 7.74 3.82 -35.50
N PHE A 24 8.52 3.27 -34.56
CA PHE A 24 8.35 3.56 -33.15
C PHE A 24 8.76 5.01 -32.87
N ASN A 25 7.85 5.78 -32.36
CA ASN A 25 8.20 7.01 -31.69
C ASN A 25 8.94 6.62 -30.39
N LEU A 26 10.23 6.92 -30.33
CA LEU A 26 11.07 6.59 -29.16
C LEU A 26 10.46 7.08 -27.85
N SER A 27 9.75 8.19 -27.86
CA SER A 27 9.03 8.72 -26.70
C SER A 27 7.87 7.79 -26.28
N GLU A 28 7.11 7.22 -27.19
CA GLU A 28 6.03 6.27 -26.88
C GLU A 28 6.56 4.96 -26.30
N VAL A 29 7.66 4.45 -26.85
CA VAL A 29 8.33 3.24 -26.33
C VAL A 29 8.91 3.49 -24.94
N LEU A 30 9.55 4.63 -24.72
CA LEU A 30 10.06 5.02 -23.41
C LEU A 30 8.93 5.20 -22.41
N GLU A 31 7.80 5.77 -22.82
CA GLU A 31 6.61 5.90 -22.00
C GLU A 31 5.97 4.55 -21.66
N LEU A 32 5.94 3.61 -22.62
CA LEU A 32 5.45 2.25 -22.40
C LEU A 32 6.36 1.47 -21.43
N ILE A 33 7.69 1.58 -21.60
CA ILE A 33 8.69 0.99 -20.70
C ILE A 33 8.59 1.62 -19.31
N TRP A 34 8.47 2.94 -19.24
CA TRP A 34 8.29 3.68 -18.01
C TRP A 34 7.00 3.27 -17.29
N ASN A 35 5.88 3.22 -18.00
CA ASN A 35 4.58 2.80 -17.46
C ASN A 35 4.60 1.34 -16.98
N LYS A 36 5.30 0.44 -17.69
CA LYS A 36 5.45 -0.97 -17.27
C LYS A 36 6.40 -1.13 -16.08
N ALA A 37 7.47 -0.34 -16.00
CA ALA A 37 8.37 -0.29 -14.84
C ALA A 37 7.68 0.33 -13.62
N MET A 38 6.89 1.40 -13.83
CA MET A 38 6.12 2.08 -12.79
C MET A 38 4.94 1.25 -12.27
N ASN A 39 4.38 0.33 -13.09
CA ASN A 39 3.32 -0.58 -12.65
C ASN A 39 3.82 -1.72 -11.74
N ARG A 40 5.14 -1.89 -11.62
CA ARG A 40 5.71 -2.91 -10.73
C ARG A 40 5.89 -2.35 -9.32
N VAL A 41 4.94 -2.64 -8.46
CA VAL A 41 5.05 -2.31 -7.03
C VAL A 41 6.16 -3.14 -6.40
N LEU A 42 7.22 -2.47 -5.95
CA LEU A 42 8.39 -3.09 -5.31
C LEU A 42 8.46 -2.66 -3.84
N SER A 43 8.87 -3.56 -2.96
CA SER A 43 9.14 -3.25 -1.56
C SER A 43 10.03 -2.01 -1.45
N GLY A 44 9.60 -1.07 -0.61
CA GLY A 44 10.26 0.22 -0.45
C GLY A 44 9.72 1.35 -1.32
N ASN A 45 8.85 1.09 -2.31
CA ASN A 45 8.22 2.15 -3.09
C ASN A 45 7.38 3.04 -2.17
N ILE A 46 7.52 4.34 -2.35
CA ILE A 46 6.78 5.39 -1.64
C ILE A 46 5.79 6.01 -2.61
N PHE A 47 4.60 6.23 -2.13
CA PHE A 47 3.50 6.81 -2.89
C PHE A 47 2.97 8.06 -2.21
N GLU A 48 2.64 9.06 -3.02
CA GLU A 48 2.00 10.30 -2.63
C GLU A 48 0.49 10.16 -2.76
N VAL A 49 -0.24 10.61 -1.75
CA VAL A 49 -1.72 10.68 -1.72
C VAL A 49 -2.11 12.12 -1.51
N ILE A 50 -2.91 12.67 -2.40
CA ILE A 50 -3.51 13.99 -2.21
C ILE A 50 -4.63 13.86 -1.18
N VAL A 51 -4.59 14.71 -0.16
CA VAL A 51 -5.57 14.73 0.93
C VAL A 51 -6.24 16.10 1.01
N PRO A 52 -7.35 16.26 1.75
CA PRO A 52 -8.03 17.55 1.88
C PRO A 52 -7.12 18.71 2.33
N ASN A 53 -7.59 19.96 2.11
CA ASN A 53 -6.93 21.21 2.49
C ASN A 53 -5.60 21.49 1.77
N ASP A 54 -5.51 21.16 0.49
CA ASP A 54 -4.32 21.35 -0.34
C ASP A 54 -3.05 20.75 0.29
N GLN A 55 -3.22 19.56 0.83
CA GLN A 55 -2.14 18.80 1.45
C GLN A 55 -1.94 17.45 0.77
N LYS A 56 -0.82 16.84 1.09
CA LYS A 56 -0.46 15.51 0.66
C LYS A 56 0.17 14.72 1.80
N ARG A 57 -0.01 13.41 1.77
CA ARG A 57 0.57 12.44 2.70
C ARG A 57 1.26 11.34 1.92
N TYR A 58 2.08 10.58 2.60
CA TYR A 58 2.86 9.52 2.00
C TYR A 58 2.61 8.19 2.70
N PHE A 59 2.73 7.11 1.93
CA PHE A 59 2.86 5.78 2.46
C PHE A 59 3.95 5.01 1.72
N GLN A 60 4.48 3.98 2.36
CA GLN A 60 5.47 3.09 1.76
C GLN A 60 4.93 1.66 1.66
N TYR A 61 5.14 1.02 0.52
CA TYR A 61 4.88 -0.40 0.36
C TYR A 61 5.95 -1.22 1.06
N VAL A 62 5.53 -2.06 1.99
CA VAL A 62 6.42 -2.89 2.83
C VAL A 62 6.69 -4.23 2.15
N CYS A 63 5.67 -5.06 2.00
CA CYS A 63 5.76 -6.40 1.41
C CYS A 63 4.36 -6.98 1.14
N LYS A 64 4.31 -8.18 0.57
CA LYS A 64 3.12 -9.03 0.56
C LYS A 64 2.94 -9.71 1.92
N ASP A 65 1.69 -9.89 2.33
CA ASP A 65 1.32 -10.72 3.48
C ASP A 65 0.54 -11.96 3.01
N LEU A 66 1.21 -13.10 3.05
CA LEU A 66 0.61 -14.39 2.67
C LEU A 66 -0.45 -14.85 3.69
N SER A 67 -0.39 -14.34 4.92
CA SER A 67 -1.37 -14.63 5.97
C SER A 67 -2.74 -13.99 5.69
N LEU A 68 -2.77 -12.95 4.83
CA LEU A 68 -4.01 -12.26 4.46
C LEU A 68 -4.12 -12.09 2.93
N LEU A 69 -4.56 -13.14 2.25
CA LEU A 69 -4.90 -13.16 0.81
C LEU A 69 -3.79 -12.57 -0.09
N ASN A 70 -2.53 -12.67 0.31
CA ASN A 70 -1.40 -12.08 -0.40
C ASN A 70 -1.55 -10.55 -0.61
N GLY A 71 -2.18 -9.86 0.35
CA GLY A 71 -2.41 -8.42 0.33
C GLY A 71 -1.10 -7.63 0.41
N ASP A 72 -1.10 -6.43 -0.18
CA ASP A 72 0.02 -5.51 -0.04
C ASP A 72 -0.04 -4.83 1.33
N VAL A 73 1.01 -4.99 2.15
CA VAL A 73 1.17 -4.25 3.40
C VAL A 73 1.80 -2.91 3.09
N ILE A 74 1.17 -1.86 3.56
CA ILE A 74 1.71 -0.49 3.52
C ILE A 74 1.88 0.06 4.93
N ARG A 75 2.88 0.94 5.12
CA ARG A 75 2.99 1.81 6.29
C ARG A 75 2.68 3.24 5.87
N VAL A 76 1.74 3.86 6.56
CA VAL A 76 1.29 5.23 6.32
C VAL A 76 2.01 6.15 7.29
N PHE A 77 2.54 7.26 6.81
CA PHE A 77 3.21 8.25 7.65
C PHE A 77 2.21 9.30 8.15
N SER A 78 2.42 9.78 9.38
CA SER A 78 1.48 10.68 10.05
C SER A 78 1.51 12.11 9.52
N ARG A 79 2.68 12.56 9.05
CA ARG A 79 2.88 13.94 8.62
C ARG A 79 2.15 14.26 7.32
N SER A 80 1.50 15.42 7.31
CA SER A 80 0.95 16.04 6.10
C SER A 80 1.89 17.15 5.62
N TYR A 81 1.98 17.29 4.30
CA TYR A 81 2.82 18.27 3.63
C TYR A 81 1.95 19.18 2.77
N ALA A 82 2.34 20.45 2.61
CA ALA A 82 1.70 21.32 1.63
C ALA A 82 1.90 20.78 0.21
N MET A 83 0.98 21.05 -0.71
CA MET A 83 1.08 20.59 -2.11
C MET A 83 2.38 21.07 -2.79
N THR A 84 2.87 22.25 -2.41
CA THR A 84 4.11 22.84 -2.94
C THR A 84 5.39 22.23 -2.35
N ALA A 85 5.30 21.49 -1.24
CA ALA A 85 6.46 20.86 -0.61
C ALA A 85 6.98 19.68 -1.45
N SER A 86 8.29 19.48 -1.43
CA SER A 86 8.95 18.33 -2.09
C SER A 86 9.91 17.68 -1.10
N PRO A 87 9.38 16.96 -0.07
CA PRO A 87 10.22 16.30 0.91
C PRO A 87 11.09 15.23 0.25
N THR A 88 12.30 15.05 0.74
CA THR A 88 13.14 13.93 0.30
C THR A 88 12.56 12.59 0.77
N VAL A 89 12.95 11.53 0.12
CA VAL A 89 12.54 10.16 0.50
C VAL A 89 13.01 9.85 1.93
N GLU A 90 14.18 10.33 2.30
CA GLU A 90 14.79 10.20 3.62
C GLU A 90 13.96 10.91 4.70
N GLU A 91 13.51 12.13 4.42
CA GLU A 91 12.62 12.87 5.33
C GLU A 91 11.30 12.13 5.54
N ILE A 92 10.69 11.59 4.47
CA ILE A 92 9.43 10.85 4.56
C ILE A 92 9.56 9.59 5.42
N ILE A 93 10.61 8.79 5.23
CA ILE A 93 10.77 7.54 5.99
C ILE A 93 11.16 7.73 7.45
N CYS A 94 11.63 8.93 7.82
CA CYS A 94 11.90 9.32 9.20
C CYS A 94 10.65 9.82 9.94
N ASP A 95 9.53 10.05 9.24
CA ASP A 95 8.27 10.44 9.87
C ASP A 95 7.71 9.31 10.75
N GLU A 96 6.93 9.71 11.75
CA GLU A 96 6.18 8.77 12.57
C GLU A 96 5.18 7.96 11.72
N VAL A 97 5.05 6.68 12.04
CA VAL A 97 4.10 5.80 11.35
C VAL A 97 2.73 5.92 12.01
N ASP A 98 1.75 6.41 11.27
CA ASP A 98 0.34 6.50 11.68
C ASP A 98 -0.30 5.11 11.79
N CYS A 99 -0.15 4.29 10.73
CA CYS A 99 -0.66 2.93 10.76
C CYS A 99 -0.01 2.02 9.71
N TYR A 100 -0.16 0.71 9.94
CA TYR A 100 -0.01 -0.31 8.91
C TYR A 100 -1.38 -0.80 8.47
N MET A 101 -1.53 -1.11 7.18
CA MET A 101 -2.76 -1.67 6.63
C MET A 101 -2.49 -2.51 5.38
N HIS A 102 -3.46 -3.35 5.02
CA HIS A 102 -3.44 -4.12 3.77
C HIS A 102 -4.32 -3.45 2.72
N THR A 103 -3.81 -3.34 1.49
CA THR A 103 -4.57 -2.84 0.33
C THR A 103 -3.99 -3.41 -0.96
N ALA A 104 -4.57 -3.07 -2.10
CA ALA A 104 -4.04 -3.41 -3.42
C ALA A 104 -3.34 -2.18 -4.03
N VAL A 105 -2.03 -2.01 -3.75
CA VAL A 105 -1.27 -0.80 -4.12
C VAL A 105 -1.31 -0.55 -5.63
N GLY A 106 -1.06 -1.58 -6.45
CA GLY A 106 -1.09 -1.44 -7.91
C GLY A 106 -2.46 -1.05 -8.47
N ALA A 107 -3.55 -1.49 -7.83
CA ALA A 107 -4.90 -1.09 -8.23
C ALA A 107 -5.15 0.41 -7.92
N GLY A 108 -4.68 0.90 -6.78
CA GLY A 108 -4.82 2.32 -6.44
C GLY A 108 -4.04 3.24 -7.37
N VAL A 109 -2.86 2.82 -7.86
CA VAL A 109 -2.15 3.52 -8.94
C VAL A 109 -3.01 3.60 -10.20
N LYS A 110 -3.61 2.48 -10.63
CA LYS A 110 -4.49 2.43 -11.81
C LYS A 110 -5.74 3.30 -11.69
N PHE A 111 -6.26 3.44 -10.46
CA PHE A 111 -7.40 4.32 -10.17
C PHE A 111 -7.02 5.78 -9.94
N GLY A 112 -5.72 6.14 -10.02
CA GLY A 112 -5.25 7.50 -9.76
C GLY A 112 -5.42 7.99 -8.32
N LEU A 113 -5.53 7.06 -7.35
CA LEU A 113 -5.70 7.39 -5.94
C LEU A 113 -4.39 7.80 -5.27
N TRP A 114 -3.26 7.36 -5.85
CA TRP A 114 -1.91 7.72 -5.44
C TRP A 114 -0.93 7.59 -6.59
N THR A 115 0.16 8.34 -6.51
CA THR A 115 1.22 8.36 -7.52
C THR A 115 2.54 7.92 -6.89
N TYR A 116 3.38 7.26 -7.68
CA TYR A 116 4.73 6.91 -7.26
C TYR A 116 5.55 8.17 -7.01
N TYR A 117 6.22 8.22 -5.87
CA TYR A 117 7.06 9.35 -5.47
C TYR A 117 8.54 9.01 -5.46
N GLY A 118 8.91 7.87 -4.93
CA GLY A 118 10.31 7.46 -4.81
C GLY A 118 10.45 6.08 -4.18
N ARG A 119 11.66 5.71 -3.81
CA ARG A 119 11.92 4.41 -3.19
C ARG A 119 13.02 4.48 -2.15
N ASN A 120 12.78 3.86 -1.01
CA ASN A 120 13.80 3.58 -0.01
C ASN A 120 13.66 2.12 0.46
N LYS A 121 14.78 1.38 0.54
CA LYS A 121 14.78 -0.03 0.93
C LYS A 121 14.52 -0.25 2.43
N ASN A 122 14.69 0.78 3.26
CA ASN A 122 14.31 0.72 4.67
C ASN A 122 12.79 0.81 4.80
N VAL A 123 12.14 -0.34 4.97
CA VAL A 123 10.68 -0.45 5.09
C VAL A 123 10.19 -0.48 6.55
N GLY A 124 11.09 -0.23 7.50
CA GLY A 124 10.78 -0.31 8.93
C GLY A 124 10.58 -1.72 9.44
N SER A 125 9.89 -1.82 10.57
CA SER A 125 9.63 -3.11 11.21
C SER A 125 8.59 -3.93 10.43
N LYS A 126 8.83 -5.23 10.31
CA LYS A 126 7.85 -6.23 9.85
C LYS A 126 7.25 -7.01 11.03
N GLU A 127 7.70 -6.73 12.26
CA GLU A 127 7.25 -7.37 13.48
C GLU A 127 5.98 -6.70 14.04
N VAL A 128 5.09 -6.26 13.16
CA VAL A 128 3.83 -5.62 13.50
C VAL A 128 2.71 -6.66 13.57
N TYR A 129 1.81 -6.48 14.54
CA TYR A 129 0.64 -7.34 14.69
C TYR A 129 -0.57 -6.75 13.99
N PHE A 130 -1.34 -7.65 13.39
CA PHE A 130 -2.68 -7.42 12.90
C PHE A 130 -3.69 -8.23 13.71
N ARG A 131 -4.92 -7.74 13.78
CA ARG A 131 -6.04 -8.43 14.40
C ARG A 131 -7.29 -8.33 13.53
N ASP A 132 -8.12 -9.34 13.61
CA ASP A 132 -9.44 -9.39 13.02
C ASP A 132 -10.36 -10.25 13.88
N ALA A 133 -11.67 -10.06 13.75
CA ALA A 133 -12.68 -10.85 14.46
C ALA A 133 -13.52 -11.63 13.47
N ASN A 134 -14.19 -12.69 13.96
CA ASN A 134 -15.10 -13.49 13.13
C ASN A 134 -16.57 -13.08 13.28
N ASP A 135 -16.86 -12.21 14.25
CA ASP A 135 -18.18 -11.68 14.54
C ASP A 135 -18.22 -10.16 14.28
N TYR A 136 -19.23 -9.73 13.56
CA TYR A 136 -19.45 -8.34 13.17
C TYR A 136 -20.88 -7.94 13.55
N GLY A 137 -21.14 -6.63 13.66
CA GLY A 137 -22.49 -6.13 13.80
C GLY A 137 -23.40 -6.54 12.63
N HIS A 138 -24.69 -6.67 12.87
CA HIS A 138 -25.67 -7.15 11.90
C HIS A 138 -26.22 -6.03 11.00
N TYR A 139 -26.14 -4.78 11.44
CA TYR A 139 -26.62 -3.62 10.69
C TYR A 139 -25.67 -2.42 10.82
N PRO A 140 -25.74 -1.45 9.89
CA PRO A 140 -24.85 -0.28 9.91
C PRO A 140 -24.90 0.48 11.22
N GLY A 141 -23.74 0.65 11.85
CA GLY A 141 -23.61 1.37 13.12
C GLY A 141 -23.73 0.50 14.37
N GLU A 142 -24.15 -0.76 14.25
CA GLU A 142 -24.07 -1.70 15.36
C GLU A 142 -22.62 -2.03 15.66
N ARG A 143 -22.20 -1.77 16.89
CA ARG A 143 -20.88 -2.11 17.40
C ARG A 143 -21.01 -3.11 18.53
N ILE A 144 -20.70 -4.36 18.22
CA ILE A 144 -20.64 -5.43 19.22
C ILE A 144 -19.24 -5.52 19.82
N VAL A 145 -19.14 -6.01 21.04
CA VAL A 145 -17.84 -6.41 21.63
C VAL A 145 -17.60 -7.84 21.21
N SER A 146 -16.52 -8.06 20.44
CA SER A 146 -16.15 -9.40 20.01
C SER A 146 -15.35 -10.14 21.07
N HIS A 147 -15.60 -11.45 21.15
CA HIS A 147 -14.79 -12.41 21.91
C HIS A 147 -14.15 -13.48 21.00
N ASN A 148 -14.08 -13.20 19.69
CA ASN A 148 -13.64 -14.13 18.65
C ASN A 148 -12.50 -13.54 17.81
N TRP A 149 -11.44 -13.09 18.48
CA TRP A 149 -10.31 -12.46 17.83
C TRP A 149 -9.26 -13.45 17.34
N THR A 150 -8.67 -13.10 16.22
CA THR A 150 -7.49 -13.73 15.62
C THR A 150 -6.41 -12.67 15.45
N VAL A 151 -5.17 -13.00 15.79
CA VAL A 151 -4.00 -12.12 15.67
C VAL A 151 -2.90 -12.79 14.88
N TRP A 152 -2.09 -12.01 14.15
CA TRP A 152 -0.95 -12.52 13.41
C TRP A 152 0.07 -11.41 13.12
N LYS A 153 1.30 -11.80 12.82
CA LYS A 153 2.33 -10.93 12.23
C LYS A 153 2.33 -11.07 10.71
N ILE A 154 2.94 -10.12 10.01
CA ILE A 154 3.15 -10.21 8.56
C ILE A 154 3.80 -11.56 8.21
N ASN A 155 3.16 -12.32 7.32
CA ASN A 155 3.58 -13.68 6.92
C ASN A 155 3.68 -14.68 8.08
N GLY A 156 3.10 -14.37 9.22
CA GLY A 156 3.07 -15.27 10.39
C GLY A 156 1.82 -16.12 10.44
N GLU A 157 1.81 -17.07 11.36
CA GLU A 157 0.64 -17.89 11.65
C GLU A 157 -0.50 -17.05 12.24
N ARG A 158 -1.72 -17.29 11.80
CA ARG A 158 -2.94 -16.69 12.35
C ARG A 158 -3.35 -17.44 13.61
N LYS A 159 -3.23 -16.79 14.76
CA LYS A 159 -3.55 -17.37 16.06
C LYS A 159 -4.91 -16.87 16.53
N TYR A 160 -5.85 -17.79 16.76
CA TYR A 160 -7.09 -17.51 17.45
C TYR A 160 -6.81 -17.29 18.94
N VAL A 161 -7.30 -16.18 19.51
CA VAL A 161 -7.05 -15.78 20.90
C VAL A 161 -8.33 -15.60 21.73
N GLY A 162 -9.51 -15.76 21.12
CA GLY A 162 -10.80 -15.54 21.79
C GLY A 162 -11.01 -14.07 22.15
N THR A 163 -11.17 -13.74 23.41
CA THR A 163 -11.13 -12.35 23.88
C THR A 163 -9.74 -11.77 23.64
N LEU A 164 -9.67 -10.56 23.06
CA LEU A 164 -8.40 -9.94 22.69
C LEU A 164 -7.55 -9.65 23.95
N PRO A 165 -6.36 -10.24 24.11
CA PRO A 165 -5.43 -9.91 25.19
C PRO A 165 -4.91 -8.47 25.06
N GLU A 166 -4.61 -7.83 26.19
CA GLU A 166 -4.15 -6.43 26.26
C GLU A 166 -2.89 -6.16 25.43
N GLU A 167 -1.99 -7.14 25.34
CA GLU A 167 -0.77 -7.06 24.53
C GLU A 167 -1.03 -6.82 23.03
N TYR A 168 -2.24 -7.13 22.54
CA TYR A 168 -2.65 -6.91 21.14
C TYR A 168 -3.58 -5.72 20.95
N TYR A 169 -3.86 -4.89 21.96
CA TYR A 169 -4.72 -3.72 21.80
C TYR A 169 -4.17 -2.71 20.79
N SER A 170 -2.85 -2.64 20.64
CA SER A 170 -2.17 -1.81 19.65
C SER A 170 -2.05 -2.46 18.26
N ALA A 171 -2.48 -3.72 18.09
CA ALA A 171 -2.44 -4.38 16.80
C ALA A 171 -3.32 -3.64 15.78
N TYR A 172 -2.83 -3.56 14.53
CA TYR A 172 -3.54 -2.91 13.45
C TYR A 172 -4.71 -3.76 12.96
N ILE A 173 -5.65 -3.12 12.26
CA ILE A 173 -6.81 -3.81 11.69
C ILE A 173 -6.37 -4.69 10.53
N GLY A 174 -6.65 -5.99 10.65
CA GLY A 174 -6.25 -7.03 9.72
C GLY A 174 -7.28 -7.30 8.63
N LEU A 175 -7.74 -6.26 7.94
CA LEU A 175 -8.63 -6.37 6.79
C LEU A 175 -7.91 -5.97 5.51
N LEU A 176 -8.24 -6.64 4.40
CA LEU A 176 -7.81 -6.20 3.08
C LEU A 176 -8.73 -5.06 2.61
N PHE A 177 -8.27 -3.83 2.76
CA PHE A 177 -9.02 -2.64 2.35
C PHE A 177 -8.99 -2.46 0.83
N SER A 178 -10.12 -2.06 0.26
CA SER A 178 -10.11 -1.55 -1.11
C SER A 178 -9.20 -0.31 -1.20
N PRO A 179 -8.62 -0.01 -2.39
CA PRO A 179 -7.81 1.20 -2.55
C PRO A 179 -8.54 2.48 -2.15
N PHE A 180 -9.85 2.57 -2.40
CA PHE A 180 -10.68 3.72 -2.01
C PHE A 180 -10.80 3.84 -0.49
N SER A 181 -10.99 2.72 0.22
CA SER A 181 -11.05 2.71 1.69
C SER A 181 -9.71 3.05 2.31
N ALA A 182 -8.60 2.59 1.70
CA ALA A 182 -7.25 2.94 2.13
C ALA A 182 -6.97 4.44 1.92
N ALA A 183 -7.29 5.00 0.75
CA ALA A 183 -7.18 6.43 0.48
C ALA A 183 -8.02 7.26 1.46
N TYR A 184 -9.24 6.82 1.77
CA TYR A 184 -10.09 7.47 2.78
C TYR A 184 -9.43 7.48 4.17
N ARG A 185 -8.86 6.33 4.63
CA ARG A 185 -8.14 6.25 5.91
C ARG A 185 -6.92 7.18 5.94
N ILE A 186 -6.14 7.23 4.85
CA ILE A 186 -4.98 8.12 4.73
C ILE A 186 -5.42 9.58 4.82
N SER A 187 -6.52 9.94 4.14
CA SER A 187 -7.02 11.32 4.08
C SER A 187 -7.62 11.83 5.38
N TYR A 188 -8.34 10.97 6.10
CA TYR A 188 -9.17 11.41 7.24
C TYR A 188 -8.73 10.83 8.59
N GLY A 189 -7.67 10.04 8.64
CA GLY A 189 -7.15 9.45 9.87
C GLY A 189 -8.05 8.39 10.53
N ARG A 190 -9.17 8.02 9.90
CA ARG A 190 -10.16 7.08 10.42
C ARG A 190 -10.67 6.13 9.34
N TYR A 191 -11.02 4.92 9.74
CA TYR A 191 -11.68 3.96 8.86
C TYR A 191 -13.18 4.26 8.75
N LYS A 192 -13.73 4.11 7.54
CA LYS A 192 -15.18 4.11 7.32
C LYS A 192 -15.70 2.67 7.45
N MET A 193 -15.70 2.16 8.68
CA MET A 193 -16.15 0.79 8.98
C MET A 193 -17.37 0.84 9.88
N LEU A 194 -18.51 0.37 9.36
CA LEU A 194 -19.79 0.48 10.05
C LEU A 194 -20.08 -0.70 10.97
N TYR A 195 -19.36 -1.82 10.80
CA TYR A 195 -19.64 -3.11 11.44
C TYR A 195 -18.46 -3.69 12.23
N TYR A 196 -17.29 -3.06 12.17
CA TYR A 196 -16.09 -3.61 12.79
C TYR A 196 -16.25 -3.64 14.31
N PRO A 197 -16.04 -4.79 14.96
CA PRO A 197 -16.32 -4.94 16.40
C PRO A 197 -15.33 -4.18 17.27
N LEU A 198 -15.78 -3.96 18.50
CA LEU A 198 -14.96 -3.44 19.59
C LEU A 198 -14.27 -4.61 20.30
N TYR A 199 -13.15 -4.34 20.96
CA TYR A 199 -12.44 -5.34 21.77
C TYR A 199 -12.65 -5.12 23.28
N ARG A 200 -13.31 -4.00 23.65
CA ARG A 200 -13.74 -3.65 25.01
C ARG A 200 -14.81 -2.57 24.97
#